data_536b70901b817dda6a75c051a890826f
#
_entry.id   536b70901b817dda6a75c051a890826f
#
_cell.length_a   1.000
_cell.length_b   1.000
_cell.length_c   1.000
_cell.angle_alpha   90.00
_cell.angle_beta   90.00
_cell.angle_gamma   90.00
#
_symmetry.space_group_name_H-M   'P 1'
#
loop_
_entity.id
_entity.type
_entity.pdbx_description
1 polymer ?
#
loop_
_entity_poly.entity_id
_entity_poly.type
_entity_poly.pdbx_seq_one_letter_code
_entity_poly.pdbx_strand_id
1 'polypeptide(L)'
;GGGPLTYDFDRSEFWRSIPLWRNVDSKTFGDFRWQQRNSVTSIPGIKEALCELASSALISDIEAGLLKTPMNIRLTPYIFSRIHWENFENDPIRRQFLPLGSQFVPDHPQVMDDSLAEDVDKATPHLTHRYPDKALFLPITLCPVYCSFCTRSRVVGGSTAVKSKSAYGAKSKEWDSTFEYIRNHPDLEDIVISG
;
A
#
# COMPACT_ATOMS: atom_id res chain seq x y z
N GLY A 1 -1.34 14.29 36.77
CA GLY A 1 -1.94 13.25 35.98
C GLY A 1 -2.42 13.84 34.66
N GLY A 2 -1.70 13.62 33.56
CA GLY A 2 -2.16 13.98 32.22
C GLY A 2 -3.32 13.05 31.85
N GLY A 3 -4.46 13.63 31.48
CA GLY A 3 -5.54 12.89 30.85
C GLY A 3 -5.06 12.25 29.54
N PRO A 4 -5.84 11.33 28.94
CA PRO A 4 -5.51 10.75 27.66
C PRO A 4 -5.30 11.85 26.63
N LEU A 5 -4.25 11.73 25.81
CA LEU A 5 -3.99 12.65 24.70
C LEU A 5 -5.22 12.64 23.79
N THR A 6 -5.94 13.76 23.75
CA THR A 6 -7.05 13.95 22.81
C THR A 6 -6.47 14.48 21.51
N TYR A 7 -6.58 13.72 20.43
CA TYR A 7 -6.25 14.20 19.09
C TYR A 7 -7.45 14.96 18.55
N ASP A 8 -7.23 16.20 18.15
CA ASP A 8 -8.20 16.94 17.36
C ASP A 8 -8.09 16.47 15.91
N PHE A 9 -8.97 15.55 15.53
CA PHE A 9 -9.03 15.06 14.16
C PHE A 9 -9.61 16.16 13.27
N ASP A 10 -8.87 16.52 12.22
CA ASP A 10 -9.39 17.41 11.19
C ASP A 10 -10.65 16.79 10.56
N ARG A 11 -11.79 17.40 10.87
CA ARG A 11 -13.12 17.04 10.36
C ARG A 11 -13.54 17.91 9.17
N SER A 12 -12.63 18.76 8.67
CA SER A 12 -12.89 19.58 7.50
C SER A 12 -13.03 18.70 6.24
N GLU A 13 -13.60 19.28 5.21
CA GLU A 13 -13.68 18.64 3.88
C GLU A 13 -12.37 18.86 3.11
N PHE A 14 -11.22 18.42 3.70
CA PHE A 14 -9.86 18.63 3.21
C PHE A 14 -9.62 18.14 1.77
N TRP A 15 -10.39 17.16 1.31
CA TRP A 15 -10.28 16.64 -0.06
C TRP A 15 -10.71 17.64 -1.13
N ARG A 16 -11.44 18.69 -0.76
CA ARG A 16 -11.84 19.76 -1.70
C ARG A 16 -10.66 20.58 -2.21
N SER A 17 -9.50 20.48 -1.55
CA SER A 17 -8.24 21.04 -2.05
C SER A 17 -7.74 20.34 -3.33
N ILE A 18 -8.17 19.09 -3.57
CA ILE A 18 -7.81 18.32 -4.75
C ILE A 18 -8.84 18.62 -5.88
N PRO A 19 -8.40 19.16 -7.02
CA PRO A 19 -9.30 19.57 -8.10
C PRO A 19 -10.32 18.50 -8.51
N LEU A 20 -9.87 17.24 -8.69
CA LEU A 20 -10.74 16.15 -9.14
C LEU A 20 -11.89 15.86 -8.15
N TRP A 21 -11.68 16.08 -6.85
CA TRP A 21 -12.67 15.71 -5.82
C TRP A 21 -13.32 16.91 -5.14
N ARG A 22 -13.09 18.12 -5.64
CA ARG A 22 -13.59 19.38 -5.07
C ARG A 22 -15.10 19.37 -4.81
N ASN A 23 -15.87 18.73 -5.70
CA ASN A 23 -17.33 18.70 -5.64
C ASN A 23 -17.90 17.40 -5.06
N VAL A 24 -17.06 16.52 -4.52
CA VAL A 24 -17.51 15.27 -3.90
C VAL A 24 -18.05 15.56 -2.51
N ASP A 25 -19.26 15.10 -2.20
CA ASP A 25 -19.89 15.28 -0.89
C ASP A 25 -19.26 14.33 0.15
N SER A 26 -19.41 14.70 1.44
CA SER A 26 -18.81 13.98 2.57
C SER A 26 -19.25 12.52 2.66
N LYS A 27 -20.50 12.21 2.32
CA LYS A 27 -21.05 10.85 2.37
C LYS A 27 -20.38 9.96 1.32
N THR A 28 -20.29 10.46 0.09
CA THR A 28 -19.63 9.77 -1.01
C THR A 28 -18.14 9.61 -0.74
N PHE A 29 -17.46 10.66 -0.27
CA PHE A 29 -16.04 10.59 0.06
C PHE A 29 -15.75 9.62 1.21
N GLY A 30 -16.65 9.49 2.19
CA GLY A 30 -16.54 8.54 3.30
C GLY A 30 -16.84 7.08 2.93
N ASP A 31 -17.37 6.79 1.74
CA ASP A 31 -17.66 5.43 1.32
C ASP A 31 -16.40 4.68 0.91
N PHE A 32 -16.10 3.55 1.58
CA PHE A 32 -14.88 2.79 1.31
C PHE A 32 -14.82 2.20 -0.11
N ARG A 33 -15.96 1.84 -0.71
CA ARG A 33 -16.00 1.30 -2.08
C ARG A 33 -15.72 2.39 -3.09
N TRP A 34 -16.22 3.60 -2.82
CA TRP A 34 -15.88 4.77 -3.62
C TRP A 34 -14.39 5.07 -3.53
N GLN A 35 -13.81 5.09 -2.33
CA GLN A 35 -12.36 5.27 -2.09
C GLN A 35 -11.53 4.26 -2.89
N GLN A 36 -11.89 2.98 -2.86
CA GLN A 36 -11.16 1.94 -3.59
C GLN A 36 -11.28 2.09 -5.11
N ARG A 37 -12.46 2.42 -5.63
CA ARG A 37 -12.70 2.60 -7.07
C ARG A 37 -12.01 3.83 -7.64
N ASN A 38 -11.83 4.88 -6.83
CA ASN A 38 -11.22 6.15 -7.22
C ASN A 38 -9.76 6.26 -6.75
N SER A 39 -9.14 5.13 -6.37
CA SER A 39 -7.73 5.11 -6.01
C SER A 39 -6.86 5.54 -7.19
N VAL A 40 -5.90 6.42 -6.91
CA VAL A 40 -4.87 6.85 -7.87
C VAL A 40 -3.84 5.73 -7.98
N THR A 41 -3.66 5.17 -9.17
CA THR A 41 -2.80 3.99 -9.41
C THR A 41 -1.75 4.20 -10.49
N SER A 42 -1.66 5.39 -11.06
CA SER A 42 -0.75 5.69 -12.17
C SER A 42 -0.38 7.17 -12.23
N ILE A 43 0.66 7.48 -12.97
CA ILE A 43 1.06 8.86 -13.28
C ILE A 43 -0.07 9.66 -13.97
N PRO A 44 -0.75 9.12 -15.00
CA PRO A 44 -1.92 9.81 -15.55
C PRO A 44 -2.98 10.12 -14.50
N GLY A 45 -3.24 9.19 -13.56
CA GLY A 45 -4.18 9.42 -12.46
C GLY A 45 -3.73 10.53 -11.50
N ILE A 46 -2.43 10.68 -11.24
CA ILE A 46 -1.91 11.82 -10.45
C ILE A 46 -2.16 13.12 -11.20
N LYS A 47 -1.85 13.18 -12.49
CA LYS A 47 -2.07 14.37 -13.33
C LYS A 47 -3.56 14.76 -13.39
N GLU A 48 -4.44 13.78 -13.52
CA GLU A 48 -5.90 13.98 -13.51
C GLU A 48 -6.38 14.53 -12.16
N ALA A 49 -5.91 13.96 -11.05
CA ALA A 49 -6.34 14.39 -9.73
C ALA A 49 -5.87 15.81 -9.39
N LEU A 50 -4.63 16.15 -9.72
CA LEU A 50 -4.00 17.40 -9.36
C LEU A 50 -4.28 18.54 -10.38
N CYS A 51 -4.59 18.19 -11.64
CA CYS A 51 -4.75 19.18 -12.72
C CYS A 51 -3.56 20.16 -12.78
N GLU A 52 -3.82 21.45 -12.60
CA GLU A 52 -2.82 22.52 -12.60
C GLU A 52 -1.78 22.44 -11.48
N LEU A 53 -2.05 21.70 -10.41
CA LEU A 53 -1.09 21.47 -9.32
C LEU A 53 0.01 20.46 -9.71
N ALA A 54 -0.20 19.69 -10.79
CA ALA A 54 0.77 18.70 -11.28
C ALA A 54 1.85 19.36 -12.13
N SER A 55 2.85 19.99 -11.49
CA SER A 55 4.00 20.53 -12.24
C SER A 55 4.76 19.42 -12.97
N SER A 56 5.36 19.75 -14.12
CA SER A 56 6.18 18.80 -14.88
C SER A 56 7.36 18.29 -14.07
N ALA A 57 7.97 19.13 -13.25
CA ALA A 57 9.07 18.77 -12.37
C ALA A 57 8.66 17.71 -11.32
N LEU A 58 7.51 17.92 -10.64
CA LEU A 58 6.94 16.97 -9.71
C LEU A 58 6.70 15.61 -10.37
N ILE A 59 6.04 15.61 -11.51
CA ILE A 59 5.70 14.38 -12.22
C ILE A 59 6.97 13.63 -12.65
N SER A 60 7.94 14.34 -13.25
CA SER A 60 9.21 13.71 -13.68
C SER A 60 9.99 13.13 -12.50
N ASP A 61 9.94 13.77 -11.34
CA ASP A 61 10.65 13.29 -10.15
C ASP A 61 9.96 12.04 -9.55
N ILE A 62 8.62 11.99 -9.53
CA ILE A 62 7.88 10.78 -9.15
C ILE A 62 8.17 9.64 -10.14
N GLU A 63 8.14 9.90 -11.45
CA GLU A 63 8.47 8.90 -12.47
C GLU A 63 9.87 8.31 -12.27
N ALA A 64 10.87 9.16 -12.02
CA ALA A 64 12.24 8.75 -11.72
C ALA A 64 12.35 7.90 -10.43
N GLY A 65 11.55 8.22 -9.43
CA GLY A 65 11.45 7.45 -8.18
C GLY A 65 10.83 6.07 -8.38
N LEU A 66 9.75 6.00 -9.16
CA LEU A 66 9.05 4.74 -9.45
C LEU A 66 9.90 3.72 -10.20
N LEU A 67 10.86 4.17 -11.01
CA LEU A 67 11.81 3.28 -11.68
C LEU A 67 12.77 2.57 -10.73
N LYS A 68 12.87 3.02 -9.49
CA LYS A 68 13.82 2.55 -8.48
C LYS A 68 13.17 1.82 -7.30
N THR A 69 11.83 1.75 -7.26
CA THR A 69 11.09 1.16 -6.12
C THR A 69 10.43 -0.17 -6.49
N PRO A 70 10.36 -1.13 -5.55
CA PRO A 70 9.60 -2.36 -5.75
C PRO A 70 8.07 -2.18 -5.63
N MET A 71 7.57 -0.98 -5.30
CA MET A 71 6.15 -0.71 -5.11
C MET A 71 5.59 0.21 -6.20
N ASN A 72 4.42 -0.17 -6.73
CA ASN A 72 3.63 0.68 -7.63
C ASN A 72 2.86 1.75 -6.86
N ILE A 73 2.21 2.65 -7.58
CA ILE A 73 1.29 3.62 -6.99
C ILE A 73 -0.04 2.93 -6.69
N ARG A 74 -0.54 3.11 -5.48
CA ARG A 74 -1.94 2.90 -5.11
C ARG A 74 -2.27 3.74 -3.89
N LEU A 75 -2.99 4.83 -4.10
CA LEU A 75 -3.41 5.77 -3.06
C LEU A 75 -4.91 5.97 -3.14
N THR A 76 -5.60 5.77 -2.02
CA THR A 76 -7.00 6.18 -1.94
C THR A 76 -7.12 7.70 -2.00
N PRO A 77 -8.26 8.27 -2.44
CA PRO A 77 -8.51 9.70 -2.39
C PRO A 77 -8.25 10.31 -1.02
N TYR A 78 -8.56 9.58 0.06
CA TYR A 78 -8.30 10.03 1.42
C TYR A 78 -6.80 10.30 1.66
N ILE A 79 -5.94 9.31 1.41
CA ILE A 79 -4.49 9.46 1.61
C ILE A 79 -3.92 10.52 0.67
N PHE A 80 -4.34 10.50 -0.60
CA PHE A 80 -3.88 11.44 -1.61
C PHE A 80 -4.20 12.89 -1.23
N SER A 81 -5.38 13.15 -0.67
CA SER A 81 -5.81 14.47 -0.23
C SER A 81 -5.14 14.95 1.07
N ARG A 82 -4.44 14.07 1.78
CA ARG A 82 -3.66 14.44 2.99
C ARG A 82 -2.25 14.88 2.68
N ILE A 83 -1.79 14.70 1.45
CA ILE A 83 -0.47 15.17 0.99
C ILE A 83 -0.53 16.68 0.78
N HIS A 84 0.43 17.40 1.34
CA HIS A 84 0.65 18.83 1.08
C HIS A 84 1.37 19.00 -0.26
N TRP A 85 0.61 19.07 -1.34
CA TRP A 85 1.15 19.11 -2.70
C TRP A 85 1.99 20.36 -3.03
N GLU A 86 1.77 21.47 -2.32
CA GLU A 86 2.60 22.68 -2.44
C GLU A 86 3.98 22.51 -1.79
N ASN A 87 4.12 21.61 -0.84
CA ASN A 87 5.39 21.27 -0.14
C ASN A 87 5.61 19.76 -0.13
N PHE A 88 5.34 19.11 -1.26
CA PHE A 88 5.38 17.65 -1.38
C PHE A 88 6.75 17.04 -1.07
N GLU A 89 7.85 17.75 -1.31
CA GLU A 89 9.21 17.26 -1.07
C GLU A 89 9.43 16.88 0.40
N ASN A 90 8.86 17.67 1.33
CA ASN A 90 9.01 17.49 2.77
C ASN A 90 7.80 16.83 3.44
N ASP A 91 6.75 16.53 2.68
CA ASP A 91 5.52 15.97 3.23
C ASP A 91 5.73 14.53 3.74
N PRO A 92 5.46 14.24 5.03
CA PRO A 92 5.69 12.94 5.63
C PRO A 92 4.73 11.86 5.11
N ILE A 93 3.53 12.24 4.68
CA ILE A 93 2.56 11.31 4.10
C ILE A 93 3.02 10.91 2.69
N ARG A 94 3.37 11.89 1.85
CA ARG A 94 3.93 11.60 0.52
C ARG A 94 5.10 10.62 0.61
N ARG A 95 6.04 10.83 1.56
CA ARG A 95 7.21 9.98 1.73
C ARG A 95 6.88 8.51 1.97
N GLN A 96 5.74 8.22 2.58
CA GLN A 96 5.32 6.85 2.85
C GLN A 96 4.77 6.12 1.61
N PHE A 97 4.35 6.85 0.57
CA PHE A 97 3.61 6.27 -0.53
C PHE A 97 4.15 6.59 -1.92
N LEU A 98 4.73 7.77 -2.12
CA LEU A 98 5.24 8.21 -3.41
C LEU A 98 6.73 8.52 -3.33
N PRO A 99 7.57 7.73 -4.02
CA PRO A 99 8.99 7.99 -4.09
C PRO A 99 9.29 9.20 -4.97
N LEU A 100 10.38 9.91 -4.66
CA LEU A 100 10.96 10.91 -5.55
C LEU A 100 12.36 10.43 -5.97
N GLY A 101 12.67 10.57 -7.25
CA GLY A 101 13.96 10.20 -7.80
C GLY A 101 15.10 11.03 -7.20
N SER A 102 14.84 12.31 -6.93
CA SER A 102 15.76 13.25 -6.30
C SER A 102 16.08 12.91 -4.84
N GLN A 103 15.20 12.19 -4.15
CA GLN A 103 15.35 11.79 -2.74
C GLN A 103 15.68 10.29 -2.59
N PHE A 104 16.00 9.61 -3.69
CA PHE A 104 16.34 8.20 -3.64
C PHE A 104 17.69 8.00 -2.91
N VAL A 105 17.64 7.16 -1.86
CA VAL A 105 18.82 6.69 -1.16
C VAL A 105 19.02 5.23 -1.54
N PRO A 106 20.21 4.84 -2.03
CA PRO A 106 20.50 3.44 -2.33
C PRO A 106 20.30 2.54 -1.10
N ASP A 107 19.79 1.35 -1.33
CA ASP A 107 19.63 0.36 -0.28
C ASP A 107 20.96 -0.02 0.36
N HIS A 108 20.92 -0.35 1.65
CA HIS A 108 22.08 -0.90 2.33
C HIS A 108 22.48 -2.23 1.68
N PRO A 109 23.79 -2.53 1.50
CA PRO A 109 24.26 -3.76 0.85
C PRO A 109 23.73 -5.08 1.48
N GLN A 110 23.29 -5.03 2.74
CA GLN A 110 22.71 -6.18 3.45
C GLN A 110 21.18 -6.22 3.41
N VAL A 111 20.53 -5.36 2.62
CA VAL A 111 19.06 -5.44 2.45
C VAL A 111 18.68 -6.78 1.83
N MET A 112 17.67 -7.39 2.40
CA MET A 112 17.13 -8.67 1.95
C MET A 112 15.72 -8.47 1.42
N ASP A 113 15.38 -9.12 0.30
CA ASP A 113 14.05 -9.13 -0.28
C ASP A 113 12.98 -9.67 0.69
N ASP A 114 13.35 -10.72 1.43
CA ASP A 114 12.54 -11.35 2.47
C ASP A 114 13.17 -11.15 3.84
N SER A 115 13.12 -9.91 4.33
CA SER A 115 13.70 -9.52 5.63
C SER A 115 13.07 -10.25 6.82
N LEU A 116 11.87 -10.79 6.65
CA LEU A 116 11.17 -11.57 7.67
C LEU A 116 11.36 -13.07 7.51
N ALA A 117 12.07 -13.53 6.46
CA ALA A 117 12.27 -14.95 6.14
C ALA A 117 10.93 -15.75 6.05
N GLU A 118 9.88 -15.11 5.52
CA GLU A 118 8.56 -15.74 5.42
C GLU A 118 8.53 -16.92 4.45
N ASP A 119 9.41 -16.91 3.43
CA ASP A 119 9.46 -17.97 2.43
C ASP A 119 10.02 -19.29 2.99
N VAL A 120 10.82 -19.23 4.07
CA VAL A 120 11.34 -20.43 4.77
C VAL A 120 10.22 -21.17 5.49
N ASP A 121 9.26 -20.41 6.06
CA ASP A 121 8.15 -20.95 6.85
C ASP A 121 6.86 -21.12 6.03
N LYS A 122 6.98 -21.08 4.70
CA LYS A 122 5.84 -21.14 3.77
C LYS A 122 5.32 -22.57 3.67
N ALA A 123 4.22 -22.84 4.35
CA ALA A 123 3.56 -24.14 4.35
C ALA A 123 2.74 -24.41 3.09
N THR A 124 2.12 -23.35 2.51
CA THR A 124 1.43 -23.37 1.21
C THR A 124 1.71 -22.07 0.47
N PRO A 125 1.34 -21.90 -0.82
CA PRO A 125 1.54 -20.64 -1.55
C PRO A 125 0.99 -19.40 -0.83
N HIS A 126 -0.03 -19.58 0.01
CA HIS A 126 -0.74 -18.49 0.69
C HIS A 126 -0.61 -18.51 2.21
N LEU A 127 0.11 -19.46 2.80
CA LEU A 127 0.21 -19.63 4.25
C LEU A 127 1.66 -19.70 4.71
N THR A 128 2.03 -18.81 5.61
CA THR A 128 3.29 -18.87 6.36
C THR A 128 3.00 -19.36 7.78
N HIS A 129 3.59 -20.48 8.18
CA HIS A 129 3.39 -21.11 9.48
C HIS A 129 4.69 -21.16 10.26
N ARG A 130 4.98 -20.06 10.98
CA ARG A 130 6.23 -19.89 11.74
C ARG A 130 6.12 -20.32 13.20
N TYR A 131 4.97 -20.10 13.81
CA TYR A 131 4.75 -20.35 15.23
C TYR A 131 3.88 -21.59 15.43
N PRO A 132 4.06 -22.38 16.49
CA PRO A 132 3.32 -23.62 16.68
C PRO A 132 1.79 -23.45 16.61
N ASP A 133 1.30 -22.33 17.14
CA ASP A 133 -0.12 -22.02 17.33
C ASP A 133 -0.69 -20.97 16.37
N LYS A 134 0.15 -20.36 15.50
CA LYS A 134 -0.22 -19.22 14.67
C LYS A 134 0.29 -19.31 13.26
N ALA A 135 -0.56 -18.94 12.29
CA ALA A 135 -0.14 -18.82 10.91
C ALA A 135 -0.66 -17.51 10.26
N LEU A 136 0.04 -17.06 9.24
CA LEU A 136 -0.33 -15.92 8.42
C LEU A 136 -0.90 -16.41 7.10
N PHE A 137 -2.14 -16.08 6.83
CA PHE A 137 -2.82 -16.33 5.57
C PHE A 137 -2.88 -15.07 4.71
N LEU A 138 -2.29 -15.13 3.53
CA LEU A 138 -2.29 -14.06 2.51
C LEU A 138 -3.21 -14.45 1.35
N PRO A 139 -4.52 -14.19 1.44
CA PRO A 139 -5.47 -14.60 0.40
C PRO A 139 -5.32 -13.84 -0.92
N ILE A 140 -4.79 -12.63 -0.86
CA ILE A 140 -4.59 -11.75 -2.03
C ILE A 140 -3.28 -10.99 -1.92
N THR A 141 -2.78 -10.49 -3.06
CA THR A 141 -1.61 -9.60 -3.12
C THR A 141 -1.98 -8.13 -3.33
N LEU A 142 -3.25 -7.77 -3.11
CA LEU A 142 -3.77 -6.44 -3.32
C LEU A 142 -4.04 -5.76 -1.97
N CYS A 143 -3.30 -4.68 -1.67
CA CYS A 143 -3.58 -3.80 -0.55
C CYS A 143 -4.43 -2.59 -0.98
N PRO A 144 -5.20 -1.97 -0.05
CA PRO A 144 -5.92 -0.72 -0.31
C PRO A 144 -4.99 0.43 -0.70
N VAL A 145 -3.79 0.46 -0.14
CA VAL A 145 -2.72 1.42 -0.44
C VAL A 145 -1.38 0.70 -0.50
N TYR A 146 -0.45 1.23 -1.30
CA TYR A 146 0.89 0.67 -1.41
C TYR A 146 1.90 1.60 -0.72
N CYS A 147 2.44 1.14 0.41
CA CYS A 147 3.43 1.89 1.16
C CYS A 147 4.86 1.55 0.72
N SER A 148 5.75 2.55 0.72
CA SER A 148 7.15 2.39 0.30
C SER A 148 7.97 1.50 1.25
N PHE A 149 7.54 1.38 2.51
CA PHE A 149 8.17 0.56 3.56
C PHE A 149 7.53 -0.83 3.74
N CYS A 150 6.84 -1.32 2.71
CA CYS A 150 6.15 -2.61 2.79
C CYS A 150 7.15 -3.77 2.95
N THR A 151 7.07 -4.50 4.07
CA THR A 151 7.90 -5.70 4.32
C THR A 151 7.61 -6.84 3.35
N ARG A 152 6.45 -6.81 2.68
CA ARG A 152 6.04 -7.76 1.64
C ARG A 152 6.07 -7.16 0.24
N SER A 153 6.91 -6.14 0.03
CA SER A 153 7.06 -5.49 -1.29
C SER A 153 7.43 -6.48 -2.40
N ARG A 154 8.03 -7.63 -2.06
CA ARG A 154 8.37 -8.70 -3.00
C ARG A 154 7.15 -9.43 -3.58
N VAL A 155 5.99 -9.40 -2.89
CA VAL A 155 4.77 -10.14 -3.31
C VAL A 155 3.54 -9.24 -3.49
N VAL A 156 3.45 -8.11 -2.76
CA VAL A 156 2.29 -7.22 -2.80
C VAL A 156 2.37 -6.29 -4.03
N GLY A 157 1.21 -6.10 -4.67
CA GLY A 157 1.07 -5.27 -5.87
C GLY A 157 1.54 -5.96 -7.15
N GLY A 158 1.53 -5.23 -8.25
CA GLY A 158 2.02 -5.70 -9.54
C GLY A 158 3.54 -5.56 -9.70
N SER A 159 4.09 -6.17 -10.75
CA SER A 159 5.50 -6.02 -11.12
C SER A 159 5.88 -4.56 -11.35
N THR A 160 7.14 -4.23 -11.05
CA THR A 160 7.75 -2.91 -11.28
C THR A 160 8.99 -3.07 -12.15
N ALA A 161 9.67 -1.96 -12.47
CA ALA A 161 10.93 -2.00 -13.25
C ALA A 161 12.04 -2.80 -12.52
N VAL A 162 12.04 -2.81 -11.19
CA VAL A 162 13.08 -3.46 -10.37
C VAL A 162 12.65 -4.79 -9.77
N LYS A 163 11.35 -5.13 -9.82
CA LYS A 163 10.84 -6.35 -9.17
C LYS A 163 9.72 -7.01 -9.98
N SER A 164 9.97 -8.25 -10.40
CA SER A 164 8.93 -9.11 -10.97
C SER A 164 8.13 -9.76 -9.86
N LYS A 165 6.79 -9.74 -9.96
CA LYS A 165 5.86 -10.29 -8.97
C LYS A 165 4.76 -11.09 -9.64
N SER A 166 4.34 -12.16 -8.99
CA SER A 166 3.16 -12.92 -9.36
C SER A 166 1.98 -12.43 -8.53
N ALA A 167 1.14 -11.58 -9.12
CA ALA A 167 -0.09 -11.16 -8.46
C ALA A 167 -1.12 -12.29 -8.48
N TYR A 168 -1.77 -12.53 -7.35
CA TYR A 168 -2.92 -13.42 -7.25
C TYR A 168 -4.09 -12.72 -6.55
N GLY A 169 -5.27 -13.09 -6.96
CA GLY A 169 -6.51 -12.55 -6.40
C GLY A 169 -7.27 -13.58 -5.57
N ALA A 170 -8.44 -13.20 -5.11
CA ALA A 170 -9.33 -14.04 -4.32
C ALA A 170 -9.99 -15.13 -5.21
N LYS A 171 -9.30 -16.23 -5.44
CA LYS A 171 -9.82 -17.42 -6.12
C LYS A 171 -9.88 -18.58 -5.15
N SER A 172 -11.10 -19.09 -4.89
CA SER A 172 -11.33 -20.12 -3.88
C SER A 172 -10.48 -21.39 -4.11
N LYS A 173 -10.27 -21.81 -5.35
CA LYS A 173 -9.45 -22.99 -5.67
C LYS A 173 -7.97 -22.84 -5.30
N GLU A 174 -7.46 -21.63 -5.28
CA GLU A 174 -6.06 -21.36 -4.89
C GLU A 174 -5.88 -21.49 -3.38
N TRP A 175 -6.98 -21.46 -2.59
CA TRP A 175 -6.95 -21.57 -1.14
C TRP A 175 -7.19 -22.98 -0.61
N ASP A 176 -7.58 -23.94 -1.45
CA ASP A 176 -7.96 -25.29 -1.03
C ASP A 176 -6.82 -25.99 -0.27
N SER A 177 -5.58 -25.87 -0.77
CA SER A 177 -4.40 -26.41 -0.09
C SER A 177 -4.14 -25.76 1.27
N THR A 178 -4.43 -24.46 1.39
CA THR A 178 -4.30 -23.74 2.65
C THR A 178 -5.32 -24.20 3.67
N PHE A 179 -6.58 -24.36 3.25
CA PHE A 179 -7.64 -24.86 4.14
C PHE A 179 -7.42 -26.33 4.52
N GLU A 180 -6.90 -27.16 3.61
CA GLU A 180 -6.52 -28.51 3.91
C GLU A 180 -5.38 -28.56 4.93
N TYR A 181 -4.34 -27.74 4.74
CA TYR A 181 -3.25 -27.62 5.69
C TYR A 181 -3.76 -27.25 7.10
N ILE A 182 -4.61 -26.19 7.20
CA ILE A 182 -5.16 -25.73 8.49
C ILE A 182 -5.97 -26.85 9.16
N ARG A 183 -6.82 -27.60 8.41
CA ARG A 183 -7.60 -28.71 8.97
C ARG A 183 -6.72 -29.85 9.54
N ASN A 184 -5.54 -30.06 8.95
CA ASN A 184 -4.62 -31.11 9.35
C ASN A 184 -3.65 -30.67 10.47
N HIS A 185 -3.73 -29.40 10.91
CA HIS A 185 -2.91 -28.85 11.99
C HIS A 185 -3.79 -28.30 13.11
N PRO A 186 -4.35 -29.20 13.97
CA PRO A 186 -5.28 -28.79 15.03
C PRO A 186 -4.63 -27.90 16.11
N ASP A 187 -3.30 -27.84 16.16
CA ASP A 187 -2.56 -26.97 17.09
C ASP A 187 -2.56 -25.49 16.65
N LEU A 188 -3.00 -25.20 15.41
CA LEU A 188 -3.19 -23.82 14.95
C LEU A 188 -4.45 -23.24 15.60
N GLU A 189 -4.26 -22.34 16.55
CA GLU A 189 -5.32 -21.63 17.27
C GLU A 189 -5.69 -20.29 16.63
N ASP A 190 -4.70 -19.60 16.04
CA ASP A 190 -4.85 -18.27 15.46
C ASP A 190 -4.44 -18.21 13.99
N ILE A 191 -5.30 -17.61 13.15
CA ILE A 191 -4.97 -17.30 11.76
C ILE A 191 -5.06 -15.79 11.55
N VAL A 192 -3.93 -15.17 11.25
CA VAL A 192 -3.88 -13.76 10.83
C VAL A 192 -4.17 -13.69 9.34
N ILE A 193 -5.23 -13.00 8.95
CA ILE A 193 -5.59 -12.77 7.55
C ILE A 193 -5.07 -11.39 7.15
N SER A 194 -4.25 -11.32 6.09
CA SER A 194 -3.66 -10.09 5.58
C SER A 194 -3.60 -10.10 4.05
N GLY A 195 -3.47 -8.92 3.45
CA GLY A 195 -3.35 -8.76 2.00
C GLY A 195 -2.78 -7.42 1.62
#